data_5ef68127db6e712e1706930c00ecb034
#
_entry.id   5ef68127db6e712e1706930c00ecb034
#
_cell.length_a   1.000
_cell.length_b   1.000
_cell.length_c   1.000
_cell.angle_alpha   90.00
_cell.angle_beta   90.00
_cell.angle_gamma   90.00
#
_symmetry.space_group_name_H-M   'P 1'
#
loop_
_entity.id
_entity.type
_entity.pdbx_description
1 polymer ?
#
loop_
_entity_poly.entity_id
_entity_poly.type
_entity_poly.pdbx_seq_one_letter_code
_entity_poly.pdbx_strand_id
1 'polypeptide(L)'
;MRGFRWRSWLGASVLFFLAFGVINVALAIAVPATLHFNGAFPGVVFGAGDEQLLGRSFAGLRHDNPKLDTLLVDSMTSMCAMMMGWGITILATAWFALRRGGQWAFWALLLSGLVALVYYLVISADYARQGAAWADGLMSILLSSIPLFLGIIAGGIAFRRGPHADVSRG
;
A
#
# COMPACT_ATOMS: atom_id res chain seq x y z
N MET A 1 12.46 24.28 21.00
CA MET A 1 12.04 23.21 20.06
C MET A 1 13.01 23.23 18.91
N ARG A 2 13.84 22.18 18.70
CA ARG A 2 14.77 22.11 17.56
C ARG A 2 13.97 21.92 16.29
N GLY A 3 14.21 22.75 15.27
CA GLY A 3 13.48 22.72 14.01
C GLY A 3 13.67 21.37 13.27
N PHE A 4 12.59 20.79 12.78
CA PHE A 4 12.62 19.59 11.94
C PHE A 4 13.39 19.88 10.63
N ARG A 5 14.36 19.00 10.30
CA ARG A 5 15.20 19.15 9.09
C ARG A 5 14.76 18.15 8.03
N TRP A 6 14.24 18.64 6.92
CA TRP A 6 13.83 17.78 5.79
C TRP A 6 14.98 17.01 5.14
N ARG A 7 16.21 17.56 5.21
CA ARG A 7 17.43 16.94 4.66
C ARG A 7 18.10 15.96 5.63
N SER A 8 17.38 15.40 6.57
CA SER A 8 17.82 14.36 7.50
C SER A 8 17.25 12.99 7.11
N TRP A 9 17.83 11.91 7.65
CA TRP A 9 17.28 10.57 7.50
C TRP A 9 15.86 10.45 8.05
N LEU A 10 15.56 11.15 9.13
CA LEU A 10 14.20 11.24 9.67
C LEU A 10 13.28 11.96 8.67
N GLY A 11 13.74 13.05 8.06
CA GLY A 11 12.99 13.79 7.05
C GLY A 11 12.70 12.92 5.82
N ALA A 12 13.68 12.16 5.35
CA ALA A 12 13.52 11.20 4.27
C ALA A 12 12.49 10.12 4.63
N SER A 13 12.57 9.55 5.83
CA SER A 13 11.60 8.57 6.31
C SER A 13 10.16 9.12 6.31
N VAL A 14 9.97 10.33 6.83
CA VAL A 14 8.66 11.02 6.83
C VAL A 14 8.14 11.19 5.41
N LEU A 15 8.98 11.68 4.47
CA LEU A 15 8.59 11.86 3.07
C LEU A 15 8.15 10.56 2.41
N PHE A 16 8.88 9.48 2.62
CA PHE A 16 8.55 8.19 2.03
C PHE A 16 7.27 7.60 2.61
N PHE A 17 7.04 7.71 3.92
CA PHE A 17 5.76 7.28 4.51
C PHE A 17 4.59 8.16 4.05
N LEU A 18 4.80 9.47 3.87
CA LEU A 18 3.77 10.34 3.29
C LEU A 18 3.46 9.94 1.84
N ALA A 19 4.49 9.69 1.02
CA ALA A 19 4.30 9.21 -0.35
C ALA A 19 3.52 7.89 -0.38
N PHE A 20 3.86 6.95 0.49
CA PHE A 20 3.16 5.68 0.62
C PHE A 20 1.69 5.88 1.03
N GLY A 21 1.41 6.75 2.00
CA GLY A 21 0.05 7.08 2.40
C GLY A 21 -0.76 7.73 1.27
N VAL A 22 -0.16 8.66 0.52
CA VAL A 22 -0.81 9.30 -0.65
C VAL A 22 -1.13 8.27 -1.74
N ILE A 23 -0.21 7.36 -2.04
CA ILE A 23 -0.45 6.28 -3.02
C ILE A 23 -1.63 5.42 -2.59
N ASN A 24 -1.71 5.03 -1.31
CA ASN A 24 -2.83 4.23 -0.81
C ASN A 24 -4.17 4.97 -0.90
N VAL A 25 -4.21 6.25 -0.55
CA VAL A 25 -5.42 7.07 -0.69
C VAL A 25 -5.81 7.22 -2.15
N ALA A 26 -4.85 7.48 -3.03
CA ALA A 26 -5.10 7.63 -4.46
C ALA A 26 -5.64 6.33 -5.09
N LEU A 27 -5.05 5.18 -4.76
CA LEU A 27 -5.52 3.87 -5.22
C LEU A 27 -6.91 3.54 -4.64
N ALA A 28 -7.16 3.89 -3.38
CA ALA A 28 -8.47 3.68 -2.75
C ALA A 28 -9.61 4.46 -3.43
N ILE A 29 -9.29 5.55 -4.11
CA ILE A 29 -10.24 6.30 -4.94
C ILE A 29 -10.27 5.76 -6.37
N ALA A 30 -9.10 5.56 -6.97
CA ALA A 30 -8.99 5.20 -8.38
C ALA A 30 -9.56 3.82 -8.68
N VAL A 31 -9.33 2.83 -7.80
CA VAL A 31 -9.78 1.45 -8.01
C VAL A 31 -11.32 1.36 -8.09
N PRO A 32 -12.10 1.84 -7.10
CA PRO A 32 -13.56 1.78 -7.20
C PRO A 32 -14.11 2.57 -8.39
N ALA A 33 -13.55 3.77 -8.64
CA ALA A 33 -13.98 4.58 -9.78
C ALA A 33 -13.75 3.84 -11.11
N THR A 34 -12.57 3.25 -11.30
CA THR A 34 -12.26 2.52 -12.53
C THR A 34 -13.10 1.26 -12.67
N LEU A 35 -13.33 0.52 -11.58
CA LEU A 35 -14.21 -0.66 -11.60
C LEU A 35 -15.64 -0.30 -11.99
N HIS A 36 -16.14 0.83 -11.48
CA HIS A 36 -17.50 1.27 -11.79
C HIS A 36 -17.66 1.66 -13.26
N PHE A 37 -16.68 2.33 -13.86
CA PHE A 37 -16.76 2.79 -15.25
C PHE A 37 -16.24 1.79 -16.28
N ASN A 38 -15.17 1.05 -15.98
CA ASN A 38 -14.46 0.20 -16.93
C ASN A 38 -14.56 -1.30 -16.58
N GLY A 39 -15.06 -1.62 -15.40
CA GLY A 39 -15.25 -2.99 -14.96
C GLY A 39 -13.98 -3.75 -14.53
N ALA A 40 -12.80 -3.19 -14.71
CA ALA A 40 -11.53 -3.80 -14.27
C ALA A 40 -10.51 -2.70 -13.93
N PHE A 41 -9.58 -2.97 -13.04
CA PHE A 41 -8.40 -2.15 -12.80
C PHE A 41 -7.16 -2.94 -13.24
N PRO A 42 -6.57 -2.60 -14.41
CA PRO A 42 -5.48 -3.40 -14.99
C PRO A 42 -4.31 -3.61 -14.02
N GLY A 43 -3.87 -4.85 -13.90
CA GLY A 43 -2.72 -5.23 -13.08
C GLY A 43 -2.95 -5.26 -11.55
N VAL A 44 -4.14 -4.92 -11.05
CA VAL A 44 -4.41 -4.89 -9.60
C VAL A 44 -5.66 -5.68 -9.24
N VAL A 45 -6.75 -5.52 -10.00
CA VAL A 45 -8.05 -6.13 -9.70
C VAL A 45 -8.72 -6.59 -10.97
N PHE A 46 -9.22 -7.82 -10.95
CA PHE A 46 -9.85 -8.47 -12.10
C PHE A 46 -8.93 -8.50 -13.32
N GLY A 47 -7.64 -8.76 -13.07
CA GLY A 47 -6.63 -8.88 -14.10
C GLY A 47 -6.52 -10.28 -14.69
N ALA A 48 -5.53 -10.46 -15.57
CA ALA A 48 -5.30 -11.74 -16.24
C ALA A 48 -5.08 -12.92 -15.29
N GLY A 49 -4.46 -12.70 -14.12
CA GLY A 49 -4.27 -13.73 -13.09
C GLY A 49 -5.58 -14.19 -12.48
N ASP A 50 -6.52 -13.28 -12.24
CA ASP A 50 -7.84 -13.60 -11.71
C ASP A 50 -8.67 -14.38 -12.74
N GLU A 51 -8.61 -13.99 -14.02
CA GLU A 51 -9.28 -14.70 -15.11
C GLU A 51 -8.73 -16.12 -15.31
N GLN A 52 -7.40 -16.28 -15.20
CA GLN A 52 -6.77 -17.61 -15.24
C GLN A 52 -7.22 -18.49 -14.08
N LEU A 53 -7.29 -17.93 -12.86
CA LEU A 53 -7.76 -18.64 -11.68
C LEU A 53 -9.21 -19.13 -11.84
N LEU A 54 -10.07 -18.29 -12.41
CA LEU A 54 -11.48 -18.57 -12.63
C LEU A 54 -11.74 -19.46 -13.86
N GLY A 55 -10.75 -19.58 -14.76
CA GLY A 55 -10.91 -20.27 -16.05
C GLY A 55 -11.91 -19.57 -17.00
N ARG A 56 -12.27 -18.31 -16.72
CA ARG A 56 -13.25 -17.51 -17.46
C ARG A 56 -12.90 -16.03 -17.44
N SER A 57 -13.30 -15.32 -18.49
CA SER A 57 -13.21 -13.86 -18.50
C SER A 57 -14.24 -13.22 -17.57
N PHE A 58 -13.88 -12.10 -16.94
CA PHE A 58 -14.82 -11.31 -16.13
C PHE A 58 -16.00 -10.78 -16.94
N ALA A 59 -15.77 -10.44 -18.21
CA ALA A 59 -16.85 -10.02 -19.11
C ALA A 59 -17.91 -11.13 -19.27
N GLY A 60 -17.47 -12.38 -19.43
CA GLY A 60 -18.37 -13.54 -19.48
C GLY A 60 -19.12 -13.76 -18.16
N LEU A 61 -18.42 -13.69 -17.03
CA LEU A 61 -19.04 -13.87 -15.72
C LEU A 61 -20.12 -12.82 -15.42
N ARG A 62 -19.90 -11.58 -15.83
CA ARG A 62 -20.85 -10.46 -15.67
C ARG A 62 -22.09 -10.63 -16.54
N HIS A 63 -21.88 -11.07 -17.77
CA HIS A 63 -22.98 -11.37 -18.69
C HIS A 63 -23.89 -12.47 -18.12
N ASP A 64 -23.29 -13.55 -17.58
CA ASP A 64 -24.02 -14.71 -17.07
C ASP A 64 -24.68 -14.41 -15.72
N ASN A 65 -24.09 -13.54 -14.89
CA ASN A 65 -24.62 -13.22 -13.57
C ASN A 65 -24.36 -11.75 -13.17
N PRO A 66 -25.27 -10.83 -13.49
CA PRO A 66 -25.13 -9.42 -13.10
C PRO A 66 -25.06 -9.16 -11.59
N LYS A 67 -25.65 -10.04 -10.77
CA LYS A 67 -25.57 -9.92 -9.30
C LYS A 67 -24.19 -10.25 -8.77
N LEU A 68 -23.46 -11.12 -9.44
CA LEU A 68 -22.06 -11.42 -9.09
C LEU A 68 -21.17 -10.19 -9.35
N ASP A 69 -21.39 -9.48 -10.44
CA ASP A 69 -20.68 -8.24 -10.73
C ASP A 69 -20.88 -7.22 -9.62
N THR A 70 -22.13 -6.96 -9.21
CA THR A 70 -22.43 -6.07 -8.10
C THR A 70 -21.70 -6.48 -6.82
N LEU A 71 -21.77 -7.77 -6.46
CA LEU A 71 -21.09 -8.30 -5.27
C LEU A 71 -19.56 -8.07 -5.31
N LEU A 72 -18.94 -8.31 -6.44
CA LEU A 72 -17.50 -8.14 -6.61
C LEU A 72 -17.08 -6.66 -6.51
N VAL A 73 -17.81 -5.77 -7.17
CA VAL A 73 -17.55 -4.33 -7.12
C VAL A 73 -17.77 -3.77 -5.71
N ASP A 74 -18.84 -4.17 -5.02
CA ASP A 74 -19.14 -3.72 -3.65
C ASP A 74 -18.11 -4.24 -2.65
N SER A 75 -17.69 -5.50 -2.78
CA SER A 75 -16.64 -6.08 -1.94
C SER A 75 -15.33 -5.33 -2.11
N MET A 76 -14.94 -5.03 -3.36
CA MET A 76 -13.72 -4.29 -3.66
C MET A 76 -13.79 -2.84 -3.17
N THR A 77 -14.96 -2.20 -3.31
CA THR A 77 -15.19 -0.85 -2.79
C THR A 77 -15.05 -0.82 -1.27
N SER A 78 -15.55 -1.83 -0.58
CA SER A 78 -15.41 -1.96 0.88
C SER A 78 -13.95 -2.13 1.30
N MET A 79 -13.17 -2.94 0.59
CA MET A 79 -11.73 -3.07 0.82
C MET A 79 -10.99 -1.76 0.58
N CYS A 80 -11.34 -1.03 -0.47
CA CYS A 80 -10.76 0.28 -0.77
C CYS A 80 -11.11 1.33 0.30
N ALA A 81 -12.29 1.28 0.90
CA ALA A 81 -12.64 2.15 2.01
C ALA A 81 -11.75 1.90 3.24
N MET A 82 -11.46 0.64 3.56
CA MET A 82 -10.50 0.28 4.62
C MET A 82 -9.08 0.75 4.28
N MET A 83 -8.65 0.58 3.02
CA MET A 83 -7.35 1.03 2.54
C MET A 83 -7.22 2.56 2.61
N MET A 84 -8.29 3.30 2.33
CA MET A 84 -8.34 4.76 2.50
C MET A 84 -8.14 5.15 3.96
N GLY A 85 -8.87 4.54 4.90
CA GLY A 85 -8.71 4.79 6.33
C GLY A 85 -7.29 4.50 6.81
N TRP A 86 -6.70 3.40 6.34
CA TRP A 86 -5.31 3.07 6.62
C TRP A 86 -4.33 4.10 6.03
N GLY A 87 -4.50 4.51 4.77
CA GLY A 87 -3.69 5.55 4.13
C GLY A 87 -3.73 6.88 4.87
N ILE A 88 -4.92 7.33 5.30
CA ILE A 88 -5.09 8.54 6.12
C ILE A 88 -4.36 8.39 7.47
N THR A 89 -4.45 7.23 8.10
CA THR A 89 -3.76 6.94 9.37
C THR A 89 -2.24 7.01 9.21
N ILE A 90 -1.70 6.47 8.11
CA ILE A 90 -0.27 6.58 7.76
C ILE A 90 0.13 8.05 7.62
N LEU A 91 -0.63 8.83 6.86
CA LEU A 91 -0.37 10.26 6.65
C LEU A 91 -0.36 11.02 7.98
N ALA A 92 -1.38 10.81 8.80
CA ALA A 92 -1.48 11.45 10.11
C ALA A 92 -0.33 11.05 11.04
N THR A 93 -0.01 9.76 11.13
CA THR A 93 1.06 9.24 11.98
C THR A 93 2.43 9.76 11.53
N ALA A 94 2.71 9.77 10.23
CA ALA A 94 3.95 10.30 9.68
C ALA A 94 4.08 11.81 9.92
N TRP A 95 3.01 12.57 9.72
CA TRP A 95 3.02 14.02 9.84
C TRP A 95 3.05 14.50 11.29
N PHE A 96 2.21 13.97 12.17
CA PHE A 96 2.05 14.49 13.53
C PHE A 96 2.99 13.84 14.54
N ALA A 97 3.35 12.57 14.36
CA ALA A 97 4.13 11.83 15.34
C ALA A 97 5.56 11.55 14.87
N LEU A 98 5.75 10.93 13.69
CA LEU A 98 7.08 10.57 13.21
C LEU A 98 7.94 11.82 12.95
N ARG A 99 7.38 12.87 12.36
CA ARG A 99 8.07 14.15 12.13
C ARG A 99 8.60 14.79 13.42
N ARG A 100 7.95 14.54 14.55
CA ARG A 100 8.40 15.00 15.87
C ARG A 100 9.42 14.07 16.53
N GLY A 101 9.89 13.03 15.84
CA GLY A 101 10.85 12.06 16.35
C GLY A 101 10.21 10.97 17.21
N GLY A 102 8.90 10.77 17.12
CA GLY A 102 8.19 9.72 17.85
C GLY A 102 8.59 8.34 17.38
N GLN A 103 9.45 7.66 18.14
CA GLN A 103 9.93 6.30 17.80
C GLN A 103 8.78 5.29 17.73
N TRP A 104 7.77 5.41 18.56
CA TRP A 104 6.59 4.56 18.51
C TRP A 104 5.85 4.64 17.17
N ALA A 105 5.83 5.85 16.56
CA ALA A 105 5.19 6.06 15.27
C ALA A 105 5.93 5.31 14.15
N PHE A 106 7.27 5.28 14.22
CA PHE A 106 8.08 4.49 13.30
C PHE A 106 7.74 2.99 13.41
N TRP A 107 7.70 2.45 14.63
CA TRP A 107 7.36 1.05 14.85
C TRP A 107 5.93 0.71 14.43
N ALA A 108 4.97 1.60 14.67
CA ALA A 108 3.60 1.41 14.25
C ALA A 108 3.47 1.35 12.71
N LEU A 109 4.15 2.26 12.00
CA LEU A 109 4.17 2.29 10.54
C LEU A 109 4.87 1.06 9.95
N LEU A 110 6.01 0.66 10.53
CA LEU A 110 6.74 -0.53 10.12
C LEU A 110 5.89 -1.79 10.30
N LEU A 111 5.29 -1.96 11.47
CA LEU A 111 4.51 -3.16 11.78
C LEU A 111 3.27 -3.25 10.89
N SER A 112 2.54 -2.14 10.70
CA SER A 112 1.36 -2.12 9.83
C SER A 112 1.71 -2.46 8.38
N GLY A 113 2.83 -1.96 7.87
CA GLY A 113 3.32 -2.28 6.51
C GLY A 113 3.75 -3.73 6.37
N LEU A 114 4.46 -4.29 7.36
CA LEU A 114 4.88 -5.69 7.35
C LEU A 114 3.68 -6.65 7.39
N VAL A 115 2.69 -6.36 8.22
CA VAL A 115 1.47 -7.18 8.27
C VAL A 115 0.79 -7.20 6.91
N ALA A 116 0.58 -6.04 6.28
CA ALA A 116 -0.01 -5.98 4.94
C ALA A 116 0.80 -6.79 3.92
N LEU A 117 2.13 -6.67 3.94
CA LEU A 117 3.01 -7.42 3.03
C LEU A 117 2.86 -8.93 3.20
N VAL A 118 2.77 -9.44 4.43
CA VAL A 118 2.59 -10.87 4.72
C VAL A 118 1.28 -11.38 4.08
N TYR A 119 0.17 -10.64 4.22
CA TYR A 119 -1.09 -11.02 3.59
C TYR A 119 -0.98 -11.08 2.07
N TYR A 120 -0.32 -10.11 1.44
CA TYR A 120 -0.11 -10.12 0.00
C TYR A 120 0.76 -11.30 -0.47
N LEU A 121 1.80 -11.65 0.30
CA LEU A 121 2.63 -12.81 -0.01
C LEU A 121 1.85 -14.12 0.09
N VAL A 122 0.96 -14.26 1.09
CA VAL A 122 0.09 -15.44 1.22
C VAL A 122 -0.84 -15.56 0.02
N ILE A 123 -1.51 -14.46 -0.37
CA ILE A 123 -2.40 -14.45 -1.55
C ILE A 123 -1.61 -14.81 -2.82
N SER A 124 -0.45 -14.20 -3.04
CA SER A 124 0.39 -14.47 -4.20
C SER A 124 0.86 -15.93 -4.26
N ALA A 125 1.20 -16.52 -3.10
CA ALA A 125 1.58 -17.92 -3.02
C ALA A 125 0.40 -18.85 -3.35
N ASP A 126 -0.81 -18.48 -2.97
CA ASP A 126 -2.01 -19.25 -3.29
C ASP A 126 -2.32 -19.22 -4.80
N TYR A 127 -2.22 -18.06 -5.44
CA TYR A 127 -2.33 -17.94 -6.90
C TYR A 127 -1.29 -18.77 -7.63
N ALA A 128 -0.03 -18.74 -7.17
CA ALA A 128 1.04 -19.56 -7.76
C ALA A 128 0.75 -21.06 -7.64
N ARG A 129 0.21 -21.52 -6.51
CA ARG A 129 -0.18 -22.94 -6.31
C ARG A 129 -1.27 -23.38 -7.27
N GLN A 130 -2.15 -22.48 -7.66
CA GLN A 130 -3.25 -22.75 -8.58
C GLN A 130 -2.85 -22.54 -10.06
N GLY A 131 -1.58 -22.24 -10.32
CA GLY A 131 -1.06 -22.05 -11.69
C GLY A 131 -1.47 -20.74 -12.35
N ALA A 132 -2.02 -19.78 -11.57
CA ALA A 132 -2.41 -18.48 -12.08
C ALA A 132 -1.21 -17.52 -12.16
N ALA A 133 -1.29 -16.49 -13.01
CA ALA A 133 -0.26 -15.47 -13.18
C ALA A 133 -0.20 -14.55 -11.95
N TRP A 134 0.52 -15.00 -10.93
CA TRP A 134 0.71 -14.26 -9.66
C TRP A 134 1.66 -13.06 -9.80
N ALA A 135 2.53 -13.08 -10.81
CA ALA A 135 3.59 -12.09 -10.97
C ALA A 135 3.07 -10.68 -11.23
N ASP A 136 1.99 -10.53 -12.00
CA ASP A 136 1.45 -9.22 -12.38
C ASP A 136 0.88 -8.47 -11.17
N GLY A 137 0.08 -9.15 -10.36
CA GLY A 137 -0.48 -8.58 -9.13
C GLY A 137 0.61 -8.28 -8.10
N LEU A 138 1.55 -9.20 -7.88
CA LEU A 138 2.66 -9.01 -6.95
C LEU A 138 3.56 -7.85 -7.37
N MET A 139 3.85 -7.71 -8.66
CA MET A 139 4.70 -6.63 -9.16
C MET A 139 4.08 -5.26 -8.88
N SER A 140 2.79 -5.09 -9.11
CA SER A 140 2.07 -3.85 -8.81
C SER A 140 2.11 -3.50 -7.33
N ILE A 141 1.96 -4.51 -6.45
CA ILE A 141 2.04 -4.34 -4.99
C ILE A 141 3.46 -3.97 -4.56
N LEU A 142 4.47 -4.65 -5.08
CA LEU A 142 5.87 -4.34 -4.77
C LEU A 142 6.25 -2.93 -5.21
N LEU A 143 5.85 -2.50 -6.41
CA LEU A 143 6.11 -1.15 -6.91
C LEU A 143 5.43 -0.09 -6.03
N SER A 144 4.17 -0.28 -5.65
CA SER A 144 3.46 0.63 -4.75
C SER A 144 4.04 0.65 -3.33
N SER A 145 4.73 -0.41 -2.92
CA SER A 145 5.38 -0.55 -1.61
C SER A 145 6.82 -0.01 -1.55
N ILE A 146 7.42 0.39 -2.67
CA ILE A 146 8.77 0.97 -2.68
C ILE A 146 8.92 2.12 -1.66
N PRO A 147 8.03 3.11 -1.58
CA PRO A 147 8.14 4.16 -0.58
C PRO A 147 8.09 3.64 0.86
N LEU A 148 7.30 2.60 1.13
CA LEU A 148 7.27 1.96 2.44
C LEU A 148 8.65 1.43 2.83
N PHE A 149 9.30 0.64 1.96
CA PHE A 149 10.63 0.09 2.21
C PHE A 149 11.69 1.17 2.40
N LEU A 150 11.67 2.20 1.56
CA LEU A 150 12.59 3.34 1.69
C LEU A 150 12.35 4.10 2.99
N GLY A 151 11.10 4.28 3.39
CA GLY A 151 10.71 4.89 4.65
C GLY A 151 11.22 4.12 5.87
N ILE A 152 11.11 2.79 5.84
CA ILE A 152 11.61 1.89 6.88
C ILE A 152 13.14 1.96 6.98
N ILE A 153 13.85 1.89 5.86
CA ILE A 153 15.32 1.97 5.83
C ILE A 153 15.79 3.31 6.39
N ALA A 154 15.24 4.41 5.89
CA ALA A 154 15.62 5.76 6.31
C ALA A 154 15.33 5.98 7.81
N GLY A 155 14.17 5.55 8.29
CA GLY A 155 13.81 5.63 9.71
C GLY A 155 14.71 4.77 10.60
N GLY A 156 15.01 3.54 10.18
CA GLY A 156 15.96 2.67 10.87
C GLY A 156 17.33 3.29 11.03
N ILE A 157 17.85 3.95 9.98
CA ILE A 157 19.12 4.68 10.05
C ILE A 157 19.01 5.89 11.00
N ALA A 158 17.92 6.66 10.91
CA ALA A 158 17.70 7.81 11.76
C ALA A 158 17.71 7.47 13.25
N PHE A 159 16.96 6.43 13.64
CA PHE A 159 16.85 6.03 15.05
C PHE A 159 18.09 5.29 15.57
N ARG A 160 18.82 4.56 14.73
CA ARG A 160 20.12 3.93 15.14
C ARG A 160 21.21 4.95 15.41
N ARG A 161 21.26 6.05 14.63
CA ARG A 161 22.29 7.10 14.80
C ARG A 161 22.00 8.02 15.98
N GLY A 162 20.83 7.93 16.57
CA GLY A 162 20.36 8.83 17.62
C GLY A 162 19.98 10.22 17.07
N PRO A 163 18.99 10.89 17.67
CA PRO A 163 18.50 12.20 17.20
C PRO A 163 19.56 13.33 17.29
N HIS A 164 20.74 13.05 17.83
CA HIS A 164 21.82 14.02 18.03
C HIS A 164 22.94 13.98 16.98
N ALA A 165 23.09 12.90 16.22
CA ALA A 165 24.20 12.75 15.26
C ALA A 165 24.07 13.64 14.01
N ASP A 166 22.86 14.04 13.65
CA ASP A 166 22.61 14.92 12.48
C ASP A 166 22.91 16.41 12.74
N VAL A 167 23.22 16.78 13.98
CA VAL A 167 23.46 18.18 14.39
C VAL A 167 24.93 18.58 14.31
N SER A 168 25.86 17.61 14.32
CA SER A 168 27.31 17.89 14.38
C SER A 168 28.00 18.04 13.01
N ARG A 169 27.27 17.92 11.90
CA ARG A 169 27.81 18.01 10.54
C ARG A 169 27.24 19.16 9.70
N GLY A 170 26.92 20.25 10.32
CA GLY A 170 26.46 21.48 9.64
C GLY A 170 27.18 22.71 10.11
#